data_0613e085b855bcbd2c151af55aa894d0
#
_entry.id   0613e085b855bcbd2c151af55aa894d0
#
_cell.length_a   1.000
_cell.length_b   1.000
_cell.length_c   1.000
_cell.angle_alpha   90.00
_cell.angle_beta   90.00
_cell.angle_gamma   90.00
#
_symmetry.space_group_name_H-M   'P 1'
#
loop_
_entity.id
_entity.type
_entity.pdbx_description
1 polymer ?
#
loop_
_entity_poly.entity_id
_entity_poly.type
_entity_poly.pdbx_seq_one_letter_code
_entity_poly.pdbx_strand_id
1 'polypeptide(L)'
;GWTNYETWNYKLWLDNDESTYNAMRKLAKKHKDAYGLSIVLSDFAHDCAPLLEPSFYSDIMTASIREVNFFEIAESYLEEIKQVA
;
A
#
# COMPACT_ATOMS: atom_id res chain seq x y z
N GLY A 1 6.82 9.56 -11.92
CA GLY A 1 6.65 8.12 -11.72
C GLY A 1 6.84 7.70 -10.28
N TRP A 2 6.63 6.43 -10.02
CA TRP A 2 6.78 5.88 -8.68
C TRP A 2 8.26 5.74 -8.31
N THR A 3 8.55 5.81 -7.00
CA THR A 3 9.91 5.71 -6.46
C THR A 3 10.64 4.47 -6.96
N ASN A 4 9.96 3.32 -6.99
CA ASN A 4 10.53 2.06 -7.45
C ASN A 4 9.44 1.13 -7.94
N TYR A 5 9.86 0.00 -8.52
CA TYR A 5 8.95 -1.00 -9.06
C TYR A 5 8.02 -1.57 -7.99
N GLU A 6 8.55 -1.86 -6.80
CA GLU A 6 7.79 -2.47 -5.73
C GLU A 6 6.61 -1.58 -5.30
N THR A 7 6.84 -0.28 -5.23
CA THR A 7 5.79 0.68 -4.89
C THR A 7 4.71 0.72 -5.96
N TRP A 8 5.11 0.83 -7.23
CA TRP A 8 4.18 0.80 -8.35
C TRP A 8 3.37 -0.50 -8.35
N ASN A 9 4.05 -1.62 -8.18
CA ASN A 9 3.42 -2.94 -8.23
C ASN A 9 2.41 -3.12 -7.10
N TYR A 10 2.77 -2.70 -5.90
CA TYR A 10 1.87 -2.84 -4.75
C TYR A 10 0.61 -1.98 -4.92
N LYS A 11 0.79 -0.73 -5.37
CA LYS A 11 -0.35 0.16 -5.66
C LYS A 11 -1.25 -0.44 -6.74
N LEU A 12 -0.66 -1.01 -7.78
CA LEU A 12 -1.40 -1.65 -8.86
C LEU A 12 -2.31 -2.77 -8.32
N TRP A 13 -1.78 -3.64 -7.46
CA TRP A 13 -2.56 -4.74 -6.91
C TRP A 13 -3.63 -4.28 -5.94
N LEU A 14 -3.36 -3.25 -5.16
CA LEU A 14 -4.38 -2.65 -4.30
C LEU A 14 -5.56 -2.12 -5.12
N ASP A 15 -5.27 -1.50 -6.25
CA ASP A 15 -6.30 -0.89 -7.09
C ASP A 15 -7.06 -1.90 -7.96
N ASN A 16 -6.44 -3.05 -8.26
CA ASN A 16 -7.07 -4.06 -9.12
C ASN A 16 -8.19 -4.84 -8.43
N ASP A 17 -8.21 -4.85 -7.11
CA ASP A 17 -9.29 -5.48 -6.35
C ASP A 17 -10.25 -4.39 -5.90
N GLU A 18 -11.48 -4.43 -6.37
CA GLU A 18 -12.46 -3.39 -6.09
C GLU A 18 -12.70 -3.20 -4.59
N SER A 19 -12.81 -4.26 -3.83
CA SER A 19 -13.06 -4.14 -2.39
C SER A 19 -11.85 -3.55 -1.66
N THR A 20 -10.64 -3.92 -2.06
CA THR A 20 -9.41 -3.35 -1.50
C THR A 20 -9.27 -1.88 -1.87
N TYR A 21 -9.51 -1.54 -3.13
CA TYR A 21 -9.47 -0.16 -3.59
C TYR A 21 -10.44 0.72 -2.79
N ASN A 22 -11.67 0.25 -2.61
CA ASN A 22 -12.67 1.00 -1.84
C ASN A 22 -12.26 1.13 -0.38
N ALA A 23 -11.67 0.09 0.21
CA ALA A 23 -11.17 0.13 1.58
C ALA A 23 -10.06 1.17 1.73
N MET A 24 -9.14 1.24 0.77
CA MET A 24 -8.05 2.22 0.79
C MET A 24 -8.58 3.65 0.72
N ARG A 25 -9.60 3.88 -0.09
CA ARG A 25 -10.22 5.20 -0.19
C ARG A 25 -10.91 5.60 1.12
N LYS A 26 -11.57 4.66 1.78
CA LYS A 26 -12.17 4.93 3.09
C LYS A 26 -11.12 5.28 4.14
N LEU A 27 -10.01 4.56 4.14
CA LEU A 27 -8.89 4.85 5.04
C LEU A 27 -8.30 6.22 4.77
N ALA A 28 -8.17 6.60 3.50
CA ALA A 28 -7.66 7.92 3.13
C ALA A 28 -8.57 9.03 3.64
N LYS A 29 -9.89 8.86 3.53
CA LYS A 29 -10.85 9.83 4.05
C LYS A 29 -10.78 9.95 5.57
N LYS A 30 -10.53 8.84 6.25
CA LYS A 30 -10.46 8.81 7.71
C LYS A 30 -9.19 9.46 8.24
N HIS A 31 -8.04 9.15 7.64
CA HIS A 31 -6.75 9.58 8.20
C HIS A 31 -6.32 10.98 7.79
N LYS A 32 -6.65 11.40 6.58
CA LYS A 32 -6.46 12.78 6.07
C LYS A 32 -5.02 13.29 6.03
N ASP A 33 -4.02 12.51 6.49
CA ASP A 33 -2.62 12.89 6.35
C ASP A 33 -1.82 11.67 5.88
N ALA A 34 -0.76 11.95 5.11
CA ALA A 34 0.00 10.90 4.45
C ALA A 34 0.78 10.04 5.45
N TYR A 35 1.29 10.65 6.52
CA TYR A 35 2.07 9.89 7.49
C TYR A 35 1.21 8.85 8.22
N GLY A 36 0.07 9.28 8.75
CA GLY A 36 -0.84 8.36 9.44
C GLY A 36 -1.36 7.26 8.52
N LEU A 37 -1.74 7.63 7.30
CA LEU A 37 -2.22 6.66 6.33
C LEU A 37 -1.12 5.67 5.94
N SER A 38 0.13 6.14 5.79
CA SER A 38 1.24 5.26 5.42
C SER A 38 1.48 4.15 6.46
N ILE A 39 1.31 4.46 7.73
CA ILE A 39 1.46 3.47 8.80
C ILE A 39 0.37 2.40 8.67
N VAL A 40 -0.87 2.80 8.43
CA VAL A 40 -1.99 1.87 8.25
C VAL A 40 -1.77 0.99 7.02
N LEU A 41 -1.30 1.58 5.92
CA LEU A 41 -1.02 0.82 4.69
C LEU A 41 0.10 -0.19 4.92
N SER A 42 1.15 0.19 5.64
CA SER A 42 2.24 -0.71 5.96
C SER A 42 1.76 -1.88 6.83
N ASP A 43 0.98 -1.59 7.86
CA ASP A 43 0.40 -2.62 8.73
C ASP A 43 -0.48 -3.58 7.93
N PHE A 44 -1.29 -3.05 7.03
CA PHE A 44 -2.14 -3.86 6.16
C PHE A 44 -1.31 -4.81 5.29
N ALA A 45 -0.22 -4.30 4.70
CA ALA A 45 0.64 -5.12 3.86
C ALA A 45 1.26 -6.28 4.64
N HIS A 46 1.71 -6.02 5.86
CA HIS A 46 2.28 -7.05 6.70
C HIS A 46 1.24 -8.05 7.19
N ASP A 47 0.06 -7.58 7.55
CA ASP A 47 -1.02 -8.44 8.05
C ASP A 47 -1.57 -9.35 6.96
N CYS A 48 -1.59 -8.90 5.71
CA CYS A 48 -2.10 -9.68 4.58
C CYS A 48 -1.06 -10.59 3.96
N ALA A 49 0.22 -10.44 4.34
CA ALA A 49 1.27 -11.28 3.79
C ALA A 49 1.09 -12.73 4.24
N PRO A 50 1.23 -13.70 3.32
CA PRO A 50 1.09 -15.10 3.71
C PRO A 50 2.23 -15.52 4.63
N LEU A 51 1.92 -16.45 5.55
CA LEU A 51 2.93 -17.05 6.41
C LEU A 51 3.65 -18.13 5.61
N LEU A 52 4.90 -17.85 5.26
CA LEU A 52 5.73 -18.78 4.49
C LEU A 52 6.85 -19.33 5.35
N GLU A 53 7.18 -20.60 5.13
CA GLU A 53 8.40 -21.16 5.70
C GLU A 53 9.61 -20.41 5.17
N PRO A 54 10.70 -20.31 5.93
CA PRO A 54 11.91 -19.65 5.45
C PRO A 54 12.36 -20.28 4.13
N SER A 55 12.51 -19.44 3.10
CA SER A 55 12.78 -19.87 1.74
C SER A 55 13.20 -18.67 0.88
N PHE A 56 13.60 -18.97 -0.34
CA PHE A 56 13.84 -17.91 -1.33
C PHE A 56 12.60 -17.04 -1.48
N TYR A 57 11.41 -17.63 -1.52
CA TYR A 57 10.17 -16.88 -1.74
C TYR A 57 9.83 -15.99 -0.55
N SER A 58 10.01 -16.46 0.66
CA SER A 58 9.76 -15.63 1.84
C SER A 58 10.74 -14.46 1.92
N ASP A 59 12.00 -14.69 1.55
CA ASP A 59 13.00 -13.63 1.52
C ASP A 59 12.64 -12.56 0.49
N ILE A 60 12.22 -12.98 -0.73
CA ILE A 60 11.82 -12.04 -1.78
C ILE A 60 10.59 -11.24 -1.36
N MET A 61 9.61 -11.89 -0.76
CA MET A 61 8.40 -11.22 -0.29
C MET A 61 8.76 -10.15 0.75
N THR A 62 9.56 -10.53 1.75
CA THR A 62 9.98 -9.62 2.81
C THR A 62 10.77 -8.44 2.25
N ALA A 63 11.72 -8.72 1.36
CA ALA A 63 12.52 -7.68 0.71
C ALA A 63 11.65 -6.73 -0.11
N SER A 64 10.67 -7.27 -0.84
CA SER A 64 9.78 -6.47 -1.67
C SER A 64 8.92 -5.54 -0.83
N ILE A 65 8.34 -6.04 0.26
CA ILE A 65 7.51 -5.21 1.16
C ILE A 65 8.36 -4.09 1.75
N ARG A 66 9.61 -4.39 2.11
CA ARG A 66 10.52 -3.39 2.68
C ARG A 66 10.81 -2.24 1.71
N GLU A 67 10.82 -2.52 0.41
CA GLU A 67 11.10 -1.52 -0.61
C GLU A 67 9.88 -0.66 -0.99
N VAL A 68 8.68 -1.05 -0.58
CA VAL A 68 7.47 -0.29 -0.89
C VAL A 68 7.50 1.04 -0.13
N ASN A 69 7.33 2.13 -0.88
CA ASN A 69 7.22 3.47 -0.28
C ASN A 69 5.75 3.73 0.05
N PHE A 70 5.33 3.35 1.25
CA PHE A 70 3.93 3.47 1.67
C PHE A 70 3.48 4.93 1.79
N PHE A 71 4.41 5.83 2.08
CA PHE A 71 4.11 7.27 2.13
C PHE A 71 3.68 7.77 0.77
N GLU A 72 4.39 7.37 -0.28
CA GLU A 72 4.05 7.76 -1.65
C GLU A 72 2.67 7.24 -2.06
N ILE A 73 2.36 6.00 -1.69
CA ILE A 73 1.04 5.42 -1.95
C ILE A 73 -0.04 6.19 -1.18
N ALA A 74 0.22 6.52 0.08
CA ALA A 74 -0.71 7.30 0.90
C ALA A 74 -0.99 8.66 0.26
N GLU A 75 0.05 9.35 -0.20
CA GLU A 75 -0.11 10.63 -0.89
C GLU A 75 -0.98 10.49 -2.13
N SER A 76 -0.80 9.40 -2.88
CA SER A 76 -1.58 9.14 -4.09
C SER A 76 -3.07 9.00 -3.77
N TYR A 77 -3.42 8.23 -2.75
CA TYR A 77 -4.82 8.07 -2.36
C TYR A 77 -5.43 9.36 -1.84
N LEU A 78 -4.67 10.12 -1.04
CA LEU A 78 -5.15 11.42 -0.55
C LEU A 78 -5.40 12.39 -1.70
N GLU A 79 -4.53 12.38 -2.72
CA GLU A 79 -4.72 13.22 -3.89
C GLU A 79 -5.97 12.80 -4.68
N GLU A 80 -6.21 11.51 -4.82
CA GLU A 80 -7.39 11.01 -5.51
C GLU A 80 -8.68 11.49 -4.85
N ILE A 81 -8.78 11.43 -3.53
CA ILE A 81 -10.01 11.86 -2.85
C ILE A 81 -10.21 13.37 -2.89
N LYS A 82 -9.13 14.15 -2.99
CA LYS A 82 -9.24 15.59 -3.18
C LYS A 82 -9.84 15.94 -4.53
N GLN A 83 -9.45 15.20 -5.57
CA GLN A 83 -9.93 15.48 -6.93
C GLN A 83 -11.39 15.13 -7.11
N VAL A 84 -11.92 14.21 -6.33
CA VAL A 84 -13.30 13.74 -6.44
C VAL A 84 -14.24 14.56 -5.57
N ALA A 85 -13.71 15.25 -4.57
CA ALA A 85 -14.51 16.00 -3.60
C ALA A 85 -15.18 17.26 -4.21
#